data_fe803bbb18f6d90d96bbab76b76a2f78
#
_entry.id   fe803bbb18f6d90d96bbab76b76a2f78
#
_cell.length_a   1.000
_cell.length_b   1.000
_cell.length_c   1.000
_cell.angle_alpha   90.00
_cell.angle_beta   90.00
_cell.angle_gamma   90.00
#
_symmetry.space_group_name_H-M   'P 1'
#
loop_
_entity.id
_entity.type
_entity.pdbx_description
1 polymer ?
#
loop_
_entity_poly.entity_id
_entity_poly.type
_entity_poly.pdbx_seq_one_letter_code
_entity_poly.pdbx_strand_id
1 'polypeptide(L)'
;KFSFKGFKRKNGKVGTRNYIGILTSVNCSASAARYIANSVSPQLLQRYPNVDGVVALTHSTGCGMADSGDGYANLQRVLWGFAQHPNFAGILMVGLGCEVNQIDFLLDAYGLERGPKFQTMTLQDTGGTKKTVAHGLELIEEMLPEASASKREPVSVSELTLALQCGGSDAYSG
;
A
#
# COMPACT_ATOMS: atom_id res chain seq x y z
N LYS A 1 21.57 22.64 -11.78
CA LYS A 1 20.88 21.84 -10.75
C LYS A 1 20.25 20.64 -11.45
N PHE A 2 20.48 19.42 -10.96
CA PHE A 2 19.87 18.23 -11.52
C PHE A 2 18.43 18.09 -11.01
N SER A 3 17.53 17.65 -11.90
CA SER A 3 16.12 17.42 -11.57
C SER A 3 15.62 16.15 -12.24
N PHE A 4 14.54 15.58 -11.70
CA PHE A 4 13.79 14.48 -12.28
C PHE A 4 12.29 14.79 -12.26
N LYS A 5 11.48 14.01 -12.98
CA LYS A 5 10.02 14.14 -12.96
C LYS A 5 9.44 13.23 -11.90
N GLY A 6 8.97 13.81 -10.78
CA GLY A 6 8.40 13.12 -9.64
C GLY A 6 6.97 13.59 -9.31
N PHE A 7 6.31 12.85 -8.43
CA PHE A 7 4.98 13.17 -7.92
C PHE A 7 5.12 13.84 -6.54
N LYS A 8 4.82 15.11 -6.44
CA LYS A 8 4.77 15.80 -5.14
C LYS A 8 3.51 15.41 -4.38
N ARG A 9 3.67 15.06 -3.13
CA ARG A 9 2.57 14.72 -2.21
C ARG A 9 2.25 15.90 -1.30
N LYS A 10 1.02 15.95 -0.76
CA LYS A 10 0.58 17.02 0.15
C LYS A 10 1.44 17.14 1.41
N ASN A 11 2.07 16.05 1.85
CA ASN A 11 2.98 16.01 3.00
C ASN A 11 4.43 16.44 2.66
N GLY A 12 4.67 16.98 1.47
CA GLY A 12 5.98 17.45 1.02
C GLY A 12 6.91 16.35 0.47
N LYS A 13 6.57 15.07 0.64
CA LYS A 13 7.37 13.96 0.08
C LYS A 13 7.20 13.85 -1.43
N VAL A 14 8.19 13.26 -2.10
CA VAL A 14 8.19 13.08 -3.55
C VAL A 14 8.24 11.59 -3.91
N GLY A 15 7.28 11.15 -4.71
CA GLY A 15 7.26 9.80 -5.28
C GLY A 15 7.90 9.78 -6.67
N THR A 16 8.60 8.71 -6.99
CA THR A 16 9.09 8.40 -8.34
C THR A 16 8.06 7.62 -9.15
N ARG A 17 7.05 7.06 -8.46
CA ARG A 17 5.93 6.28 -9.01
C ARG A 17 4.61 6.74 -8.41
N ASN A 18 3.51 6.27 -9.01
CA ASN A 18 2.15 6.62 -8.63
C ASN A 18 1.26 5.36 -8.66
N TYR A 19 1.46 4.47 -7.71
CA TYR A 19 0.68 3.24 -7.57
C TYR A 19 -0.53 3.43 -6.65
N ILE A 20 -1.51 2.54 -6.76
CA ILE A 20 -2.41 2.22 -5.67
C ILE A 20 -1.88 0.96 -4.99
N GLY A 21 -1.68 1.03 -3.68
CA GLY A 21 -1.19 -0.07 -2.86
C GLY A 21 -2.34 -0.83 -2.20
N ILE A 22 -2.28 -2.16 -2.22
CA ILE A 22 -3.15 -3.02 -1.42
C ILE A 22 -2.28 -3.63 -0.33
N LEU A 23 -2.51 -3.23 0.92
CA LEU A 23 -1.81 -3.76 2.08
C LEU A 23 -2.66 -4.82 2.76
N THR A 24 -2.01 -5.75 3.46
CA THR A 24 -2.71 -6.73 4.29
C THR A 24 -2.33 -6.55 5.76
N SER A 25 -3.30 -6.59 6.67
CA SER A 25 -3.02 -6.61 8.12
C SER A 25 -2.58 -8.00 8.59
N VAL A 26 -2.89 -9.03 7.80
CA VAL A 26 -2.71 -10.44 8.14
C VAL A 26 -2.46 -11.29 6.90
N ASN A 27 -1.70 -12.37 7.05
CA ASN A 27 -1.44 -13.32 5.96
C ASN A 27 -2.71 -13.96 5.36
N CYS A 28 -3.77 -14.11 6.14
CA CYS A 28 -5.05 -14.69 5.69
C CYS A 28 -5.72 -13.88 4.57
N SER A 29 -5.48 -12.57 4.51
CA SER A 29 -6.01 -11.70 3.44
C SER A 29 -5.09 -11.60 2.22
N ALA A 30 -3.90 -12.21 2.24
CA ALA A 30 -2.89 -12.08 1.19
C ALA A 30 -3.38 -12.52 -0.19
N SER A 31 -4.10 -13.64 -0.27
CA SER A 31 -4.64 -14.13 -1.54
C SER A 31 -5.72 -13.20 -2.11
N ALA A 32 -6.62 -12.69 -1.25
CA ALA A 32 -7.64 -11.73 -1.67
C ALA A 32 -7.00 -10.44 -2.21
N ALA A 33 -5.99 -9.90 -1.53
CA ALA A 33 -5.25 -8.72 -1.97
C ALA A 33 -4.61 -8.92 -3.35
N ARG A 34 -3.97 -10.08 -3.58
CA ARG A 34 -3.38 -10.42 -4.89
C ARG A 34 -4.45 -10.57 -5.97
N TYR A 35 -5.59 -11.20 -5.67
CA TYR A 35 -6.68 -11.33 -6.63
C TYR A 35 -7.27 -9.97 -7.00
N ILE A 36 -7.44 -9.05 -6.05
CA ILE A 36 -7.88 -7.68 -6.35
C ILE A 36 -6.88 -7.01 -7.30
N ALA A 37 -5.59 -7.01 -6.97
CA ALA A 37 -4.57 -6.39 -7.82
C ALA A 37 -4.55 -6.99 -9.24
N ASN A 38 -4.64 -8.31 -9.36
CA ASN A 38 -4.63 -9.02 -10.64
C ASN A 38 -5.93 -8.85 -11.44
N SER A 39 -7.03 -8.46 -10.81
CA SER A 39 -8.31 -8.20 -11.48
C SER A 39 -8.36 -6.83 -12.15
N VAL A 40 -7.42 -5.95 -11.84
CA VAL A 40 -7.31 -4.63 -12.50
C VAL A 40 -6.77 -4.82 -13.91
N SER A 41 -7.62 -4.63 -14.91
CA SER A 41 -7.25 -4.87 -16.29
C SER A 41 -6.36 -3.76 -16.87
N PRO A 42 -5.48 -4.08 -17.85
CA PRO A 42 -4.72 -3.07 -18.57
C PRO A 42 -5.61 -2.02 -19.24
N GLN A 43 -6.79 -2.42 -19.74
CA GLN A 43 -7.76 -1.54 -20.38
C GLN A 43 -8.33 -0.51 -19.39
N LEU A 44 -8.57 -0.91 -18.14
CA LEU A 44 -8.99 -0.01 -17.08
C LEU A 44 -7.89 1.02 -16.82
N LEU A 45 -6.64 0.58 -16.65
CA LEU A 45 -5.50 1.47 -16.36
C LEU A 45 -5.19 2.45 -17.50
N GLN A 46 -5.43 2.07 -18.75
CA GLN A 46 -5.26 2.99 -19.89
C GLN A 46 -6.12 4.26 -19.79
N ARG A 47 -7.24 4.21 -19.08
CA ARG A 47 -8.10 5.36 -18.80
C ARG A 47 -7.49 6.32 -17.78
N TYR A 48 -6.46 5.87 -17.05
CA TYR A 48 -5.82 6.59 -15.96
C TYR A 48 -4.29 6.64 -16.13
N PRO A 49 -3.79 7.37 -17.16
CA PRO A 49 -2.40 7.29 -17.63
C PRO A 49 -1.35 7.76 -16.63
N ASN A 50 -1.76 8.47 -15.57
CA ASN A 50 -0.83 8.89 -14.50
C ASN A 50 -0.74 7.87 -13.34
N VAL A 51 -1.46 6.74 -13.41
CA VAL A 51 -1.35 5.65 -12.45
C VAL A 51 -0.44 4.57 -13.02
N ASP A 52 0.65 4.27 -12.31
CA ASP A 52 1.64 3.28 -12.76
C ASP A 52 1.14 1.82 -12.58
N GLY A 53 0.08 1.60 -11.79
CA GLY A 53 -0.52 0.29 -11.57
C GLY A 53 -1.13 0.12 -10.19
N VAL A 54 -1.62 -1.08 -9.92
CA VAL A 54 -2.12 -1.52 -8.62
C VAL A 54 -1.26 -2.68 -8.13
N VAL A 55 -0.74 -2.60 -6.91
CA VAL A 55 0.19 -3.59 -6.37
C VAL A 55 -0.25 -4.08 -5.01
N ALA A 56 -0.21 -5.39 -4.80
CA ALA A 56 -0.47 -6.02 -3.51
C ALA A 56 0.83 -6.25 -2.76
N LEU A 57 0.95 -5.67 -1.57
CA LEU A 57 2.05 -5.88 -0.64
C LEU A 57 1.55 -6.80 0.48
N THR A 58 1.99 -8.04 0.45
CA THR A 58 1.54 -9.10 1.35
C THR A 58 2.70 -9.63 2.19
N HIS A 59 2.37 -10.18 3.35
CA HIS A 59 3.33 -10.81 4.27
C HIS A 59 2.76 -12.11 4.84
N SER A 60 3.56 -12.84 5.60
CA SER A 60 3.22 -14.18 6.13
C SER A 60 2.89 -14.20 7.62
N THR A 61 2.62 -13.06 8.25
CA THR A 61 2.37 -12.92 9.69
C THR A 61 1.03 -12.21 9.97
N GLY A 62 0.79 -11.81 11.20
CA GLY A 62 -0.41 -11.07 11.63
C GLY A 62 -1.48 -11.95 12.29
N CYS A 63 -1.48 -13.27 12.04
CA CYS A 63 -2.38 -14.23 12.65
C CYS A 63 -1.63 -15.04 13.70
N GLY A 64 -2.23 -15.21 14.89
CA GLY A 64 -1.67 -16.04 15.96
C GLY A 64 -0.34 -15.52 16.53
N MET A 65 -0.02 -14.27 16.32
CA MET A 65 1.16 -13.61 16.90
C MET A 65 0.82 -13.00 18.27
N ALA A 66 1.86 -12.63 19.03
CA ALA A 66 1.67 -11.84 20.24
C ALA A 66 1.12 -10.45 19.90
N ASP A 67 0.31 -9.89 20.78
CA ASP A 67 -0.31 -8.56 20.67
C ASP A 67 0.62 -7.42 21.09
N SER A 68 1.85 -7.74 21.42
CA SER A 68 2.86 -6.82 21.94
C SER A 68 4.28 -7.30 21.63
N GLY A 69 5.27 -6.47 21.94
CA GLY A 69 6.69 -6.76 21.70
C GLY A 69 7.16 -6.39 20.30
N ASP A 70 8.45 -6.65 20.04
CA ASP A 70 9.15 -6.16 18.84
C ASP A 70 8.53 -6.67 17.53
N GLY A 71 8.08 -7.92 17.48
CA GLY A 71 7.46 -8.50 16.29
C GLY A 71 6.19 -7.77 15.89
N TYR A 72 5.31 -7.49 16.85
CA TYR A 72 4.08 -6.73 16.64
C TYR A 72 4.37 -5.28 16.24
N ALA A 73 5.23 -4.60 16.99
CA ALA A 73 5.61 -3.22 16.73
C ALA A 73 6.29 -3.07 15.34
N ASN A 74 7.13 -4.02 14.95
CA ASN A 74 7.78 -4.01 13.64
C ASN A 74 6.77 -4.21 12.50
N LEU A 75 5.81 -5.13 12.64
CA LEU A 75 4.76 -5.32 11.65
C LEU A 75 3.94 -4.04 11.44
N GLN A 76 3.48 -3.42 12.53
CA GLN A 76 2.73 -2.18 12.46
C GLN A 76 3.54 -1.04 11.83
N ARG A 77 4.81 -0.90 12.21
CA ARG A 77 5.71 0.11 11.65
C ARG A 77 5.95 -0.06 10.15
N VAL A 78 6.09 -1.29 9.69
CA VAL A 78 6.25 -1.61 8.26
C VAL A 78 4.97 -1.26 7.49
N LEU A 79 3.81 -1.66 7.99
CA LEU A 79 2.52 -1.35 7.36
C LEU A 79 2.27 0.16 7.30
N TRP A 80 2.54 0.87 8.41
CA TRP A 80 2.46 2.34 8.44
C TRP A 80 3.42 2.98 7.44
N GLY A 81 4.67 2.50 7.37
CA GLY A 81 5.67 3.00 6.44
C GLY A 81 5.23 2.88 4.98
N PHE A 82 4.63 1.75 4.61
CA PHE A 82 4.06 1.57 3.27
C PHE A 82 2.81 2.44 3.05
N ALA A 83 1.94 2.58 4.05
CA ALA A 83 0.75 3.44 3.96
C ALA A 83 1.11 4.91 3.71
N GLN A 84 2.27 5.36 4.19
CA GLN A 84 2.79 6.72 4.02
C GLN A 84 3.82 6.87 2.90
N HIS A 85 4.09 5.80 2.15
CA HIS A 85 5.13 5.81 1.13
C HIS A 85 4.73 6.69 -0.06
N PRO A 86 5.58 7.63 -0.51
CA PRO A 86 5.22 8.63 -1.52
C PRO A 86 4.96 8.05 -2.91
N ASN A 87 5.31 6.81 -3.18
CA ASN A 87 4.98 6.12 -4.42
C ASN A 87 3.52 5.63 -4.50
N PHE A 88 2.76 5.75 -3.41
CA PHE A 88 1.33 5.42 -3.40
C PHE A 88 0.47 6.69 -3.44
N ALA A 89 -0.47 6.71 -4.37
CA ALA A 89 -1.51 7.73 -4.45
C ALA A 89 -2.71 7.39 -3.55
N GLY A 90 -2.92 6.11 -3.30
CA GLY A 90 -3.96 5.58 -2.44
C GLY A 90 -3.61 4.20 -1.91
N ILE A 91 -4.23 3.82 -0.81
CA ILE A 91 -4.06 2.55 -0.12
C ILE A 91 -5.41 1.91 0.13
N LEU A 92 -5.53 0.63 -0.18
CA LEU A 92 -6.58 -0.25 0.31
C LEU A 92 -5.96 -1.23 1.31
N MET A 93 -6.39 -1.20 2.56
CA MET A 93 -5.94 -2.17 3.56
C MET A 93 -6.98 -3.27 3.73
N VAL A 94 -6.56 -4.52 3.59
CA VAL A 94 -7.42 -5.70 3.63
C VAL A 94 -7.05 -6.57 4.81
N GLY A 95 -7.99 -6.74 5.73
CA GLY A 95 -7.89 -7.62 6.89
C GLY A 95 -8.70 -8.90 6.75
N LEU A 96 -8.61 -9.76 7.75
CA LEU A 96 -9.51 -10.92 7.91
C LEU A 96 -10.74 -10.56 8.74
N GLY A 97 -10.52 -9.91 9.90
CA GLY A 97 -11.55 -9.53 10.88
C GLY A 97 -11.32 -10.10 12.28
N CYS A 98 -10.48 -11.14 12.43
CA CYS A 98 -10.17 -11.76 13.73
C CYS A 98 -8.66 -11.88 14.00
N GLU A 99 -7.84 -11.20 13.21
CA GLU A 99 -6.39 -11.13 13.42
C GLU A 99 -6.02 -10.36 14.69
N VAL A 100 -4.85 -10.67 15.24
CA VAL A 100 -4.28 -9.92 16.37
C VAL A 100 -3.91 -8.49 15.94
N ASN A 101 -3.33 -8.34 14.74
CA ASN A 101 -2.99 -7.05 14.16
C ASN A 101 -4.20 -6.40 13.48
N GLN A 102 -5.21 -6.04 14.25
CA GLN A 102 -6.44 -5.40 13.77
C GLN A 102 -6.14 -4.07 13.08
N ILE A 103 -6.87 -3.77 12.00
CA ILE A 103 -6.69 -2.53 11.24
C ILE A 103 -6.89 -1.31 12.14
N ASP A 104 -7.90 -1.31 12.99
CA ASP A 104 -8.19 -0.18 13.87
C ASP A 104 -7.06 0.11 14.85
N PHE A 105 -6.41 -0.91 15.39
CA PHE A 105 -5.24 -0.72 16.25
C PHE A 105 -4.07 -0.04 15.52
N LEU A 106 -3.87 -0.37 14.24
CA LEU A 106 -2.88 0.29 13.41
C LEU A 106 -3.24 1.75 13.12
N LEU A 107 -4.51 2.02 12.83
CA LEU A 107 -4.99 3.39 12.59
C LEU A 107 -4.79 4.26 13.82
N ASP A 108 -5.22 3.76 14.99
CA ASP A 108 -5.10 4.48 16.27
C ASP A 108 -3.64 4.72 16.67
N ALA A 109 -2.79 3.70 16.53
CA ALA A 109 -1.39 3.78 16.93
C ALA A 109 -0.58 4.80 16.11
N TYR A 110 -0.95 5.04 14.86
CA TYR A 110 -0.19 5.89 13.93
C TYR A 110 -0.97 7.09 13.40
N GLY A 111 -2.17 7.36 13.91
CA GLY A 111 -2.99 8.48 13.49
C GLY A 111 -3.37 8.42 12.01
N LEU A 112 -3.63 7.22 11.50
CA LEU A 112 -4.11 7.05 10.13
C LEU A 112 -5.64 7.19 10.11
N GLU A 113 -6.14 7.93 9.13
CA GLU A 113 -7.57 8.17 9.00
C GLU A 113 -8.09 7.52 7.70
N ARG A 114 -9.28 6.90 7.82
CA ARG A 114 -10.02 6.43 6.63
C ARG A 114 -10.48 7.61 5.79
N GLY A 115 -10.44 7.43 4.48
CA GLY A 115 -10.86 8.45 3.55
C GLY A 115 -10.67 8.01 2.10
N PRO A 116 -10.89 8.89 1.13
CA PRO A 116 -10.82 8.53 -0.29
C PRO A 116 -9.48 7.91 -0.74
N LYS A 117 -8.39 8.24 -0.01
CA LYS A 117 -7.03 7.74 -0.31
C LYS A 117 -6.59 6.59 0.58
N PHE A 118 -7.32 6.31 1.64
CA PHE A 118 -7.01 5.24 2.57
C PHE A 118 -8.30 4.52 2.96
N GLN A 119 -8.57 3.43 2.27
CA GLN A 119 -9.76 2.62 2.49
C GLN A 119 -9.40 1.31 3.18
N THR A 120 -10.33 0.76 3.91
CA THR A 120 -10.15 -0.49 4.67
C THR A 120 -11.33 -1.41 4.49
N MET A 121 -11.09 -2.72 4.48
CA MET A 121 -12.13 -3.74 4.50
C MET A 121 -11.62 -5.03 5.13
N THR A 122 -12.53 -5.90 5.60
CA THR A 122 -12.19 -7.23 6.07
C THR A 122 -12.94 -8.31 5.28
N LEU A 123 -12.35 -9.51 5.22
CA LEU A 123 -12.98 -10.66 4.55
C LEU A 123 -14.27 -11.07 5.24
N GLN A 124 -14.30 -11.00 6.58
CA GLN A 124 -15.45 -11.44 7.37
C GLN A 124 -16.63 -10.51 7.17
N ASP A 125 -16.43 -9.19 7.29
CA ASP A 125 -17.51 -8.20 7.12
C ASP A 125 -18.05 -8.19 5.68
N THR A 126 -17.16 -8.37 4.70
CA THR A 126 -17.55 -8.42 3.27
C THR A 126 -18.28 -9.72 2.91
N GLY A 127 -18.13 -10.78 3.72
CA GLY A 127 -18.80 -12.06 3.51
C GLY A 127 -18.01 -13.06 2.64
N GLY A 128 -16.69 -13.05 2.79
CA GLY A 128 -15.76 -14.04 2.24
C GLY A 128 -15.01 -13.58 0.99
N THR A 129 -14.00 -14.36 0.61
CA THR A 129 -12.99 -13.98 -0.39
C THR A 129 -13.56 -13.48 -1.72
N LYS A 130 -14.57 -14.16 -2.28
CA LYS A 130 -15.15 -13.77 -3.58
C LYS A 130 -15.79 -12.38 -3.54
N LYS A 131 -16.54 -12.08 -2.49
CA LYS A 131 -17.18 -10.77 -2.31
C LYS A 131 -16.13 -9.70 -2.00
N THR A 132 -15.11 -10.04 -1.21
CA THR A 132 -13.98 -9.14 -0.91
C THR A 132 -13.23 -8.75 -2.18
N VAL A 133 -12.98 -9.69 -3.09
CA VAL A 133 -12.31 -9.38 -4.37
C VAL A 133 -13.16 -8.44 -5.23
N ALA A 134 -14.47 -8.71 -5.34
CA ALA A 134 -15.37 -7.85 -6.11
C ALA A 134 -15.44 -6.44 -5.51
N HIS A 135 -15.70 -6.32 -4.22
CA HIS A 135 -15.77 -5.03 -3.54
C HIS A 135 -14.42 -4.29 -3.53
N GLY A 136 -13.32 -5.01 -3.36
CA GLY A 136 -11.99 -4.41 -3.45
C GLY A 136 -11.68 -3.83 -4.81
N LEU A 137 -12.16 -4.44 -5.89
CA LEU A 137 -12.03 -3.88 -7.23
C LEU A 137 -12.84 -2.59 -7.38
N GLU A 138 -14.08 -2.55 -6.86
CA GLU A 138 -14.89 -1.32 -6.84
C GLU A 138 -14.17 -0.17 -6.12
N LEU A 139 -13.61 -0.44 -4.93
CA LEU A 139 -12.85 0.55 -4.17
C LEU A 139 -11.60 1.04 -4.92
N ILE A 140 -10.90 0.15 -5.62
CA ILE A 140 -9.78 0.54 -6.48
C ILE A 140 -10.25 1.45 -7.63
N GLU A 141 -11.36 1.11 -8.28
CA GLU A 141 -11.93 1.92 -9.38
C GLU A 141 -12.32 3.32 -8.89
N GLU A 142 -12.85 3.45 -7.68
CA GLU A 142 -13.15 4.74 -7.03
C GLU A 142 -11.91 5.60 -6.76
N MET A 143 -10.77 4.97 -6.44
CA MET A 143 -9.50 5.68 -6.18
C MET A 143 -8.80 6.15 -7.45
N LEU A 144 -9.00 5.48 -8.60
CA LEU A 144 -8.25 5.72 -9.83
C LEU A 144 -8.35 7.18 -10.36
N PRO A 145 -9.54 7.84 -10.37
CA PRO A 145 -9.64 9.23 -10.83
C PRO A 145 -8.78 10.19 -10.03
N GLU A 146 -8.82 10.13 -8.71
CA GLU A 146 -8.03 11.00 -7.84
C GLU A 146 -6.52 10.67 -7.94
N ALA A 147 -6.16 9.40 -7.99
CA ALA A 147 -4.79 8.98 -8.20
C ALA A 147 -4.23 9.52 -9.53
N SER A 148 -5.01 9.46 -10.60
CA SER A 148 -4.61 9.92 -11.93
C SER A 148 -4.60 11.46 -12.07
N ALA A 149 -5.26 12.19 -11.18
CA ALA A 149 -5.18 13.65 -11.14
C ALA A 149 -3.78 14.15 -10.77
N SER A 150 -2.98 13.34 -10.06
CA SER A 150 -1.58 13.63 -9.76
C SER A 150 -0.75 13.58 -11.03
N LYS A 151 0.10 14.61 -11.27
CA LYS A 151 0.97 14.69 -12.44
C LYS A 151 2.44 14.75 -12.02
N ARG A 152 3.30 14.23 -12.89
CA ARG A 152 4.75 14.37 -12.71
C ARG A 152 5.17 15.80 -12.99
N GLU A 153 5.98 16.36 -12.09
CA GLU A 153 6.56 17.69 -12.25
C GLU A 153 8.09 17.67 -11.98
N PRO A 154 8.84 18.65 -12.46
CA PRO A 154 10.26 18.73 -12.16
C PRO A 154 10.50 18.94 -10.67
N VAL A 155 11.32 18.07 -10.07
CA VAL A 155 11.75 18.13 -8.67
C VAL A 155 13.27 17.95 -8.59
N SER A 156 13.88 18.51 -7.55
CA SER A 156 15.33 18.37 -7.33
C SER A 156 15.70 16.92 -7.07
N VAL A 157 16.86 16.48 -7.55
CA VAL A 157 17.40 15.15 -7.17
C VAL A 157 17.70 15.02 -5.67
N SER A 158 17.78 16.12 -4.93
CA SER A 158 17.89 16.09 -3.46
C SER A 158 16.70 15.45 -2.77
N GLU A 159 15.55 15.35 -3.45
CA GLU A 159 14.35 14.69 -2.96
C GLU A 159 14.38 13.14 -3.16
N LEU A 160 15.41 12.65 -3.85
CA LEU A 160 15.52 11.23 -4.14
C LEU A 160 16.08 10.46 -2.93
N THR A 161 15.38 9.44 -2.49
CA THR A 161 15.89 8.48 -1.52
C THR A 161 16.25 7.19 -2.24
N LEU A 162 17.52 6.79 -2.16
CA LEU A 162 18.03 5.54 -2.70
C LEU A 162 18.17 4.53 -1.57
N ALA A 163 17.45 3.42 -1.65
CA ALA A 163 17.65 2.27 -0.78
C ALA A 163 18.63 1.30 -1.44
N LEU A 164 19.61 0.86 -0.68
CA LEU A 164 20.57 -0.14 -1.11
C LEU A 164 20.33 -1.44 -0.32
N GLN A 165 20.46 -2.56 -1.00
CA GLN A 165 20.33 -3.90 -0.40
C GLN A 165 21.31 -4.84 -1.06
N CYS A 166 22.07 -5.55 -0.25
CA CYS A 166 22.98 -6.56 -0.69
C CYS A 166 22.27 -7.91 -0.87
N GLY A 167 22.57 -8.62 -1.95
CA GLY A 167 21.97 -9.93 -2.25
C GLY A 167 22.57 -11.11 -1.49
N GLY A 168 23.72 -10.91 -0.81
CA GLY A 168 24.41 -11.89 0.01
C GLY A 168 25.52 -11.21 0.80
N SER A 169 25.75 -11.67 2.04
CA SER A 169 26.82 -11.14 2.87
C SER A 169 28.16 -11.76 2.47
N ASP A 170 28.88 -11.11 1.59
CA ASP A 170 30.26 -11.46 1.23
C ASP A 170 31.22 -10.30 1.50
N ALA A 171 32.53 -10.54 1.33
CA ALA A 171 33.55 -9.54 1.61
C ALA A 171 33.47 -8.28 0.73
N TYR A 172 32.71 -8.32 -0.35
CA TYR A 172 32.57 -7.22 -1.32
C TYR A 172 31.23 -6.50 -1.23
N SER A 173 30.33 -6.96 -0.38
CA SER A 173 28.97 -6.39 -0.21
C SER A 173 28.86 -5.39 0.96
N GLY A 174 29.94 -5.17 1.70
CA GLY A 174 30.02 -4.30 2.87
C GLY A 174 30.37 -2.85 2.54
#